data_9f9c2c3d8d5af04ab24e70760bd643fd
#
_entry.id   9f9c2c3d8d5af04ab24e70760bd643fd
#
_cell.length_a   1.000
_cell.length_b   1.000
_cell.length_c   1.000
_cell.angle_alpha   90.00
_cell.angle_beta   90.00
_cell.angle_gamma   90.00
#
_symmetry.space_group_name_H-M   'P 1'
#
loop_
_entity.id
_entity.type
_entity.pdbx_description
1 polymer ?
#
loop_
_entity_poly.entity_id
_entity_poly.type
_entity_poly.pdbx_seq_one_letter_code
_entity_poly.pdbx_strand_id
1 'polypeptide(L)'
;MYDGRLNLLVAVIPSVLLCLWPLAALAQGINPDRPDLTTSAELVPVGVLQIETGLEYERARVGGAPTQHQLSTQAVLRAGLATMLEVSLEGEPFVWQRADHDSAGSGDYTLGLKYHLYAPPEGSGGPLVAVKPFVKLPAARAPIGSERLDAGALLLLSIGLPWGLSLDVNAGAAALGQRRPEGFLPQGVASGSLSWAVTERLSTITELFFATKDERDSRANLRTTVALLYKLTPLMAVDAGMRTTLVGPGPDWSAFVGFSARFGR
;
A
#
# COMPACT_ATOMS: atom_id res chain seq x y z
N MET A 1 1.52 -57.99 -34.38
CA MET A 1 2.90 -57.77 -33.90
C MET A 1 3.12 -56.29 -33.89
N TYR A 2 2.67 -55.60 -32.82
CA TYR A 2 2.91 -54.17 -32.61
C TYR A 2 3.17 -53.96 -31.09
N ASP A 3 4.37 -53.59 -30.82
CA ASP A 3 4.88 -53.38 -29.46
C ASP A 3 4.66 -51.89 -29.11
N GLY A 4 3.70 -51.63 -28.24
CA GLY A 4 3.35 -50.29 -27.76
C GLY A 4 4.02 -50.00 -26.42
N ARG A 5 5.18 -49.34 -26.39
CA ARG A 5 5.80 -48.85 -25.17
C ARG A 5 5.10 -47.59 -24.68
N LEU A 6 4.45 -47.74 -23.54
CA LEU A 6 3.83 -46.66 -22.77
C LEU A 6 4.95 -45.86 -22.08
N ASN A 7 5.22 -44.65 -22.56
CA ASN A 7 6.12 -43.73 -21.88
C ASN A 7 5.40 -43.04 -20.70
N LEU A 8 5.73 -43.47 -19.50
CA LEU A 8 5.28 -42.83 -18.27
C LEU A 8 6.08 -41.55 -18.05
N LEU A 9 5.46 -40.40 -18.32
CA LEU A 9 5.97 -39.09 -17.92
C LEU A 9 5.80 -38.94 -16.40
N VAL A 10 6.88 -39.15 -15.66
CA VAL A 10 6.95 -38.83 -14.23
C VAL A 10 7.05 -37.32 -14.09
N ALA A 11 5.94 -36.71 -13.70
CA ALA A 11 5.93 -35.31 -13.30
C ALA A 11 6.66 -35.17 -11.96
N VAL A 12 7.87 -34.59 -12.01
CA VAL A 12 8.64 -34.22 -10.83
C VAL A 12 7.97 -32.97 -10.24
N ILE A 13 7.21 -33.16 -9.17
CA ILE A 13 6.71 -32.07 -8.34
C ILE A 13 7.92 -31.56 -7.53
N PRO A 14 8.34 -30.30 -7.64
CA PRO A 14 9.38 -29.77 -6.78
C PRO A 14 8.82 -29.73 -5.35
N SER A 15 9.37 -30.55 -4.49
CA SER A 15 9.14 -30.50 -3.04
C SER A 15 9.61 -29.16 -2.52
N VAL A 16 8.66 -28.27 -2.21
CA VAL A 16 8.93 -27.03 -1.50
C VAL A 16 9.42 -27.42 -0.11
N LEU A 17 10.72 -27.30 0.08
CA LEU A 17 11.37 -27.47 1.39
C LEU A 17 10.84 -26.33 2.28
N LEU A 18 9.85 -26.62 3.12
CA LEU A 18 9.45 -25.75 4.22
C LEU A 18 10.58 -25.77 5.25
N CYS A 19 11.55 -24.87 5.10
CA CYS A 19 12.56 -24.65 6.14
C CYS A 19 11.85 -24.15 7.40
N LEU A 20 11.99 -24.92 8.47
CA LEU A 20 11.55 -24.57 9.82
C LEU A 20 12.42 -23.43 10.36
N TRP A 21 11.95 -22.19 10.26
CA TRP A 21 12.59 -21.00 10.84
C TRP A 21 12.19 -20.80 12.31
N PRO A 22 13.05 -20.28 13.17
CA PRO A 22 12.78 -20.21 14.62
C PRO A 22 11.67 -19.21 15.00
N LEU A 23 10.90 -19.56 16.03
CA LEU A 23 9.68 -18.88 16.52
C LEU A 23 9.87 -17.45 17.08
N ALA A 24 11.08 -16.90 17.08
CA ALA A 24 11.36 -15.61 17.74
C ALA A 24 10.75 -14.36 17.08
N ALA A 25 10.30 -14.44 15.81
CA ALA A 25 9.68 -13.32 15.11
C ALA A 25 8.19 -13.10 15.45
N LEU A 26 7.62 -13.90 16.35
CA LEU A 26 6.19 -13.82 16.72
C LEU A 26 5.87 -12.71 17.75
N ALA A 27 6.88 -12.00 18.25
CA ALA A 27 6.69 -10.98 19.30
C ALA A 27 6.01 -9.69 18.79
N GLN A 28 6.15 -9.34 17.50
CA GLN A 28 5.46 -8.20 16.91
C GLN A 28 4.29 -8.69 16.05
N GLY A 29 3.06 -8.40 16.49
CA GLY A 29 1.85 -8.68 15.72
C GLY A 29 1.89 -7.96 14.36
N ILE A 30 1.05 -8.43 13.43
CA ILE A 30 0.92 -7.78 12.12
C ILE A 30 0.54 -6.31 12.27
N ASN A 31 1.27 -5.44 11.55
CA ASN A 31 0.95 -4.02 11.37
C ASN A 31 0.96 -3.72 9.86
N PRO A 32 -0.20 -3.78 9.19
CA PRO A 32 -0.29 -3.45 7.78
C PRO A 32 -0.08 -1.94 7.54
N ASP A 33 0.42 -1.57 6.34
CA ASP A 33 0.38 -0.20 5.84
C ASP A 33 -1.05 0.15 5.33
N ARG A 34 -1.88 -0.87 5.04
CA ARG A 34 -3.32 -0.68 4.83
C ARG A 34 -4.04 -0.43 6.16
N PRO A 35 -5.22 0.23 6.15
CA PRO A 35 -6.04 0.69 5.01
C PRO A 35 -5.79 2.14 4.56
N ASP A 36 -4.93 2.86 5.22
CA ASP A 36 -4.66 4.27 4.94
C ASP A 36 -3.66 4.48 3.79
N LEU A 37 -3.47 5.73 3.38
CA LEU A 37 -2.47 6.16 2.40
C LEU A 37 -1.15 6.53 3.11
N THR A 38 -1.22 6.77 4.41
CA THR A 38 -0.08 7.05 5.28
C THR A 38 0.66 5.76 5.58
N THR A 39 1.93 5.71 5.24
CA THR A 39 2.78 4.55 5.50
C THR A 39 3.40 4.66 6.89
N SER A 40 3.33 3.60 7.68
CA SER A 40 4.03 3.52 8.97
C SER A 40 5.56 3.47 8.78
N ALA A 41 6.29 4.02 9.74
CA ALA A 41 7.76 3.85 9.79
C ALA A 41 8.19 2.45 10.22
N GLU A 42 7.28 1.60 10.72
CA GLU A 42 7.60 0.22 11.10
C GLU A 42 8.03 -0.63 9.90
N LEU A 43 9.04 -1.48 10.11
CA LEU A 43 9.50 -2.44 9.12
C LEU A 43 8.94 -3.82 9.38
N VAL A 44 8.74 -4.58 8.32
CA VAL A 44 8.52 -6.03 8.42
C VAL A 44 9.82 -6.70 8.91
N PRO A 45 9.77 -7.61 9.90
CA PRO A 45 10.96 -8.27 10.43
C PRO A 45 11.78 -9.01 9.36
N VAL A 46 13.08 -9.16 9.61
CA VAL A 46 13.99 -9.83 8.67
C VAL A 46 13.53 -11.26 8.39
N GLY A 47 13.49 -11.64 7.11
CA GLY A 47 13.06 -12.96 6.67
C GLY A 47 11.54 -13.17 6.67
N VAL A 48 10.77 -12.14 7.00
CA VAL A 48 9.30 -12.17 6.95
C VAL A 48 8.83 -11.53 5.65
N LEU A 49 7.84 -12.17 5.01
CA LEU A 49 7.06 -11.62 3.91
C LEU A 49 5.67 -11.23 4.44
N GLN A 50 5.25 -10.00 4.22
CA GLN A 50 3.89 -9.54 4.49
C GLN A 50 3.18 -9.25 3.16
N ILE A 51 1.99 -9.81 3.03
CA ILE A 51 1.11 -9.63 1.86
C ILE A 51 -0.13 -8.89 2.35
N GLU A 52 -0.44 -7.79 1.69
CA GLU A 52 -1.63 -6.99 1.95
C GLU A 52 -2.42 -6.88 0.64
N THR A 53 -3.70 -7.17 0.68
CA THR A 53 -4.56 -7.09 -0.51
C THR A 53 -5.92 -6.53 -0.16
N GLY A 54 -6.60 -5.97 -1.13
CA GLY A 54 -7.94 -5.43 -0.93
C GLY A 54 -8.67 -5.14 -2.22
N LEU A 55 -9.96 -4.86 -2.05
CA LEU A 55 -10.83 -4.34 -3.08
C LEU A 55 -11.20 -2.92 -2.70
N GLU A 56 -11.14 -1.99 -3.64
CA GLU A 56 -11.62 -0.63 -3.49
C GLU A 56 -12.58 -0.28 -4.63
N TYR A 57 -13.74 0.25 -4.27
CA TYR A 57 -14.69 0.83 -5.21
C TYR A 57 -14.70 2.34 -5.04
N GLU A 58 -14.51 3.06 -6.13
CA GLU A 58 -14.48 4.50 -6.18
C GLU A 58 -15.60 5.05 -7.06
N ARG A 59 -16.11 6.22 -6.66
CA ARG A 59 -17.06 6.99 -7.44
C ARG A 59 -16.61 8.43 -7.50
N ALA A 60 -16.49 8.96 -8.72
CA ALA A 60 -16.10 10.36 -8.97
C ALA A 60 -17.09 11.05 -9.90
N ARG A 61 -17.39 12.33 -9.62
CA ARG A 61 -18.11 13.22 -10.51
C ARG A 61 -17.18 14.35 -10.94
N VAL A 62 -16.93 14.39 -12.22
CA VAL A 62 -16.21 15.53 -12.81
C VAL A 62 -17.26 16.43 -13.45
N GLY A 63 -17.31 17.70 -13.07
CA GLY A 63 -18.37 18.64 -13.47
C GLY A 63 -18.68 18.60 -14.96
N GLY A 64 -19.95 18.27 -15.31
CA GLY A 64 -20.43 18.16 -16.68
C GLY A 64 -20.11 16.86 -17.42
N ALA A 65 -19.29 15.96 -16.84
CA ALA A 65 -18.95 14.65 -17.39
C ALA A 65 -19.81 13.54 -16.76
N PRO A 66 -19.91 12.35 -17.40
CA PRO A 66 -20.51 11.18 -16.79
C PRO A 66 -19.84 10.82 -15.46
N THR A 67 -20.62 10.27 -14.54
CA THR A 67 -20.07 9.75 -13.28
C THR A 67 -19.10 8.61 -13.58
N GLN A 68 -17.89 8.73 -13.05
CA GLN A 68 -16.89 7.69 -13.17
C GLN A 68 -17.04 6.69 -12.00
N HIS A 69 -16.87 5.42 -12.32
CA HIS A 69 -16.85 4.31 -11.36
C HIS A 69 -15.59 3.51 -11.60
N GLN A 70 -14.90 3.16 -10.52
CA GLN A 70 -13.73 2.28 -10.59
C GLN A 70 -13.86 1.18 -9.55
N LEU A 71 -13.49 -0.03 -9.92
CA LEU A 71 -13.26 -1.13 -9.02
C LEU A 71 -11.83 -1.60 -9.22
N SER A 72 -11.02 -1.57 -8.17
CA SER A 72 -9.64 -2.03 -8.23
C SER A 72 -9.34 -3.06 -7.15
N THR A 73 -8.38 -3.94 -7.46
CA THR A 73 -7.69 -4.74 -6.45
C THR A 73 -6.42 -4.03 -6.07
N GLN A 74 -6.12 -3.94 -4.79
CA GLN A 74 -4.87 -3.42 -4.29
C GLN A 74 -4.00 -4.57 -3.79
N ALA A 75 -2.71 -4.51 -4.03
CA ALA A 75 -1.75 -5.48 -3.54
C ALA A 75 -0.46 -4.78 -3.09
N VAL A 76 0.00 -5.14 -1.91
CA VAL A 76 1.28 -4.71 -1.35
C VAL A 76 2.02 -5.96 -0.88
N LEU A 77 3.25 -6.13 -1.38
CA LEU A 77 4.19 -7.13 -0.90
C LEU A 77 5.32 -6.41 -0.16
N ARG A 78 5.57 -6.78 1.08
CA ARG A 78 6.63 -6.20 1.92
C ARG A 78 7.53 -7.30 2.44
N ALA A 79 8.84 -7.12 2.33
CA ALA A 79 9.81 -8.10 2.81
C ALA A 79 10.92 -7.42 3.61
N GLY A 80 11.17 -7.90 4.83
CA GLY A 80 12.29 -7.47 5.66
C GLY A 80 13.60 -8.09 5.16
N LEU A 81 14.50 -7.25 4.66
CA LEU A 81 15.79 -7.69 4.11
C LEU A 81 16.91 -7.63 5.15
N ALA A 82 16.88 -6.64 6.01
CA ALA A 82 17.84 -6.44 7.09
C ALA A 82 17.14 -5.73 8.25
N THR A 83 17.78 -5.64 9.40
CA THR A 83 17.23 -5.05 10.62
C THR A 83 16.72 -3.61 10.42
N MET A 84 17.30 -2.89 9.45
CA MET A 84 16.94 -1.50 9.15
C MET A 84 16.39 -1.33 7.74
N LEU A 85 16.11 -2.41 6.99
CA LEU A 85 15.77 -2.33 5.57
C LEU A 85 14.61 -3.26 5.19
N GLU A 86 13.59 -2.70 4.58
CA GLU A 86 12.45 -3.37 3.97
C GLU A 86 12.35 -3.00 2.48
N VAL A 87 11.96 -3.94 1.64
CA VAL A 87 11.55 -3.69 0.26
C VAL A 87 10.04 -3.86 0.14
N SER A 88 9.39 -3.03 -0.66
CA SER A 88 7.97 -3.16 -1.00
C SER A 88 7.74 -3.14 -2.50
N LEU A 89 6.71 -3.89 -2.93
CA LEU A 89 6.11 -3.80 -4.26
C LEU A 89 4.62 -3.56 -4.08
N GLU A 90 4.14 -2.44 -4.56
CA GLU A 90 2.76 -1.97 -4.42
C GLU A 90 2.13 -1.81 -5.79
N GLY A 91 0.84 -2.09 -5.94
CA GLY A 91 0.17 -1.90 -7.22
C GLY A 91 -1.28 -2.37 -7.21
N GLU A 92 -1.89 -2.24 -8.39
CA GLU A 92 -3.28 -2.64 -8.63
C GLU A 92 -3.31 -3.75 -9.70
N PRO A 93 -3.26 -5.03 -9.31
CA PRO A 93 -3.26 -6.15 -10.26
C PRO A 93 -4.47 -6.17 -11.20
N PHE A 94 -5.59 -5.63 -10.77
CA PHE A 94 -6.79 -5.49 -11.56
C PHE A 94 -7.48 -4.15 -11.29
N VAL A 95 -7.83 -3.44 -12.38
CA VAL A 95 -8.63 -2.23 -12.37
C VAL A 95 -9.69 -2.37 -13.46
N TRP A 96 -10.94 -2.14 -13.08
CA TRP A 96 -12.04 -1.91 -13.99
C TRP A 96 -12.58 -0.51 -13.75
N GLN A 97 -12.75 0.25 -14.82
CA GLN A 97 -13.33 1.58 -14.72
C GLN A 97 -14.37 1.81 -15.81
N ARG A 98 -15.39 2.55 -15.45
CA ARG A 98 -16.47 3.00 -16.32
C ARG A 98 -16.54 4.51 -16.27
N ALA A 99 -16.39 5.13 -17.44
CA ALA A 99 -16.69 6.54 -17.69
C ALA A 99 -17.59 6.60 -18.93
N ASP A 100 -17.11 7.13 -20.07
CA ASP A 100 -17.80 7.05 -21.35
C ASP A 100 -17.77 5.63 -21.93
N HIS A 101 -16.71 4.90 -21.66
CA HIS A 101 -16.51 3.51 -22.06
C HIS A 101 -15.93 2.69 -20.90
N ASP A 102 -16.22 1.40 -20.91
CA ASP A 102 -15.62 0.46 -19.95
C ASP A 102 -14.18 0.15 -20.36
N SER A 103 -13.28 0.17 -19.40
CA SER A 103 -11.88 -0.24 -19.55
C SER A 103 -11.48 -1.16 -18.40
N ALA A 104 -10.68 -2.19 -18.69
CA ALA A 104 -10.16 -3.08 -17.68
C ALA A 104 -8.70 -3.45 -17.99
N GLY A 105 -7.90 -3.62 -16.95
CA GLY A 105 -6.48 -3.99 -17.06
C GLY A 105 -5.81 -4.04 -15.70
N SER A 106 -4.48 -4.07 -15.67
CA SER A 106 -3.71 -3.83 -14.46
C SER A 106 -3.40 -2.34 -14.32
N GLY A 107 -3.21 -1.88 -13.10
CA GLY A 107 -2.66 -0.57 -12.79
C GLY A 107 -1.13 -0.52 -12.87
N ASP A 108 -0.55 0.61 -12.47
CA ASP A 108 0.89 0.79 -12.34
C ASP A 108 1.42 0.12 -11.07
N TYR A 109 2.74 -0.14 -11.04
CA TYR A 109 3.40 -0.75 -9.87
C TYR A 109 4.47 0.18 -9.31
N THR A 110 4.55 0.24 -7.99
CA THR A 110 5.55 1.03 -7.26
C THR A 110 6.50 0.11 -6.52
N LEU A 111 7.78 0.27 -6.77
CA LEU A 111 8.85 -0.35 -5.99
C LEU A 111 9.33 0.66 -4.95
N GLY A 112 9.36 0.25 -3.70
CA GLY A 112 9.79 1.06 -2.55
C GLY A 112 10.88 0.37 -1.75
N LEU A 113 11.72 1.18 -1.11
CA LEU A 113 12.65 0.76 -0.07
C LEU A 113 12.34 1.57 1.19
N LYS A 114 12.18 0.92 2.34
CA LYS A 114 12.00 1.61 3.62
C LYS A 114 13.24 1.36 4.47
N TYR A 115 13.88 2.44 4.91
CA TYR A 115 15.11 2.38 5.69
C TYR A 115 14.93 3.18 6.98
N HIS A 116 15.18 2.55 8.15
CA HIS A 116 15.19 3.25 9.43
C HIS A 116 16.36 4.22 9.53
N LEU A 117 16.03 5.48 9.72
CA LEU A 117 16.99 6.52 10.09
C LEU A 117 17.20 6.54 11.61
N TYR A 118 16.14 6.24 12.37
CA TYR A 118 16.17 6.11 13.81
C TYR A 118 15.12 5.10 14.27
N ALA A 119 15.53 4.17 15.12
CA ALA A 119 14.67 3.27 15.85
C ALA A 119 15.13 3.25 17.31
N PRO A 120 14.23 3.49 18.28
CA PRO A 120 14.59 3.45 19.69
C PRO A 120 14.94 2.00 20.08
N PRO A 121 15.70 1.78 21.16
CA PRO A 121 15.93 0.44 21.70
C PRO A 121 14.61 -0.29 21.95
N GLU A 122 14.58 -1.60 21.72
CA GLU A 122 13.39 -2.40 21.88
C GLU A 122 12.81 -2.26 23.31
N GLY A 123 11.50 -2.03 23.40
CA GLY A 123 10.78 -1.83 24.67
C GLY A 123 10.95 -0.47 25.33
N SER A 124 11.78 0.44 24.80
CA SER A 124 12.01 1.76 25.41
C SER A 124 10.88 2.77 25.11
N GLY A 125 10.04 2.50 24.11
CA GLY A 125 9.11 3.47 23.55
C GLY A 125 9.84 4.62 22.83
N GLY A 126 9.16 5.41 22.07
CA GLY A 126 9.72 6.54 21.35
C GLY A 126 9.41 6.48 19.86
N PRO A 127 9.78 7.53 19.11
CA PRO A 127 9.46 7.60 17.70
C PRO A 127 10.33 6.66 16.87
N LEU A 128 9.71 6.10 15.81
CA LEU A 128 10.42 5.50 14.69
C LEU A 128 10.51 6.53 13.58
N VAL A 129 11.67 6.64 12.94
CA VAL A 129 11.87 7.52 11.78
C VAL A 129 12.47 6.70 10.65
N ALA A 130 11.83 6.76 9.49
CA ALA A 130 12.30 6.04 8.30
C ALA A 130 12.25 6.96 7.07
N VAL A 131 13.00 6.59 6.04
CA VAL A 131 12.89 7.16 4.70
C VAL A 131 12.43 6.07 3.74
N LYS A 132 11.49 6.43 2.84
CA LYS A 132 10.98 5.52 1.80
C LYS A 132 11.18 6.16 0.41
N PRO A 133 12.35 6.00 -0.24
CA PRO A 133 12.45 6.23 -1.67
C PRO A 133 11.60 5.23 -2.43
N PHE A 134 11.02 5.68 -3.55
CA PHE A 134 10.18 4.85 -4.40
C PHE A 134 10.26 5.22 -5.88
N VAL A 135 9.93 4.27 -6.73
CA VAL A 135 9.78 4.45 -8.17
C VAL A 135 8.50 3.76 -8.62
N LYS A 136 7.58 4.51 -9.26
CA LYS A 136 6.40 3.97 -9.93
C LYS A 136 6.74 3.63 -11.37
N LEU A 137 6.55 2.38 -11.72
CA LEU A 137 6.78 1.83 -13.06
C LEU A 137 5.49 1.90 -13.87
N PRO A 138 5.52 2.43 -15.10
CA PRO A 138 4.35 2.60 -15.96
C PRO A 138 3.96 1.27 -16.62
N ALA A 139 3.40 0.33 -15.85
CA ALA A 139 2.97 -0.98 -16.34
C ALA A 139 1.60 -0.93 -17.02
N ALA A 140 0.76 0.00 -16.63
CA ALA A 140 -0.57 0.16 -17.17
C ALA A 140 -0.62 1.14 -18.35
N ARG A 141 -1.59 0.90 -19.24
CA ARG A 141 -1.90 1.81 -20.36
C ARG A 141 -3.05 2.75 -19.99
N ALA A 142 -3.08 3.91 -20.65
CA ALA A 142 -4.23 4.81 -20.55
C ALA A 142 -5.53 4.10 -21.01
N PRO A 143 -6.68 4.36 -20.38
CA PRO A 143 -6.91 5.39 -19.35
C PRO A 143 -6.57 4.96 -17.92
N ILE A 144 -6.18 3.69 -17.66
CA ILE A 144 -5.94 3.15 -16.32
C ILE A 144 -4.62 3.70 -15.75
N GLY A 145 -3.52 3.63 -16.52
CA GLY A 145 -2.21 4.09 -16.08
C GLY A 145 -1.78 5.42 -16.69
N SER A 146 -0.78 6.03 -16.06
CA SER A 146 -0.19 7.28 -16.54
C SER A 146 0.74 7.07 -17.75
N GLU A 147 1.22 5.84 -17.98
CA GLU A 147 2.28 5.48 -18.93
C GLU A 147 3.58 6.30 -18.71
N ARG A 148 3.79 6.79 -17.49
CA ARG A 148 4.92 7.63 -17.10
C ARG A 148 5.54 7.13 -15.81
N LEU A 149 6.86 7.24 -15.75
CA LEU A 149 7.63 6.94 -14.58
C LEU A 149 7.52 8.09 -13.59
N ASP A 150 7.25 7.75 -12.33
CA ASP A 150 7.33 8.69 -11.21
C ASP A 150 8.40 8.20 -10.24
N ALA A 151 9.06 9.13 -9.57
CA ALA A 151 10.02 8.77 -8.53
C ALA A 151 9.95 9.80 -7.40
N GLY A 152 10.20 9.35 -6.18
CA GLY A 152 10.13 10.23 -5.03
C GLY A 152 10.70 9.62 -3.77
N ALA A 153 10.54 10.33 -2.66
CA ALA A 153 10.87 9.85 -1.34
C ALA A 153 9.94 10.46 -0.29
N LEU A 154 9.61 9.66 0.71
CA LEU A 154 8.86 10.07 1.90
C LEU A 154 9.76 9.94 3.13
N LEU A 155 9.68 10.91 4.02
CA LEU A 155 10.11 10.79 5.41
C LEU A 155 8.91 10.31 6.21
N LEU A 156 9.10 9.28 7.02
CA LEU A 156 8.07 8.60 7.80
C LEU A 156 8.39 8.76 9.28
N LEU A 157 7.39 9.10 10.07
CA LEU A 157 7.46 9.16 11.53
C LEU A 157 6.31 8.34 12.10
N SER A 158 6.61 7.41 13.00
CA SER A 158 5.62 6.68 13.79
C SER A 158 5.88 6.87 15.27
N ILE A 159 4.85 7.17 16.04
CA ILE A 159 4.95 7.39 17.47
C ILE A 159 3.75 6.76 18.20
N GLY A 160 4.05 5.92 19.18
CA GLY A 160 3.05 5.43 20.13
C GLY A 160 2.70 6.53 21.14
N LEU A 161 1.41 6.71 21.40
CA LEU A 161 0.87 7.68 22.31
C LEU A 161 0.15 6.96 23.47
N PRO A 162 -0.11 7.65 24.61
CA PRO A 162 -0.90 7.07 25.68
C PRO A 162 -2.29 6.58 25.23
N TRP A 163 -2.92 5.72 26.03
CA TRP A 163 -4.30 5.21 25.85
C TRP A 163 -4.52 4.37 24.58
N GLY A 164 -3.47 3.73 24.06
CA GLY A 164 -3.56 2.88 22.87
C GLY A 164 -3.68 3.66 21.56
N LEU A 165 -3.31 4.93 21.57
CA LEU A 165 -3.20 5.75 20.37
C LEU A 165 -1.84 5.56 19.70
N SER A 166 -1.78 5.68 18.37
CA SER A 166 -0.56 5.81 17.59
C SER A 166 -0.76 6.83 16.49
N LEU A 167 0.30 7.55 16.17
CA LEU A 167 0.31 8.57 15.14
C LEU A 167 1.41 8.23 14.12
N ASP A 168 1.02 8.13 12.86
CA ASP A 168 1.91 8.06 11.72
C ASP A 168 1.85 9.36 10.93
N VAL A 169 3.01 9.91 10.56
CA VAL A 169 3.11 11.13 9.76
C VAL A 169 4.07 10.91 8.61
N ASN A 170 3.66 11.28 7.42
CA ASN A 170 4.52 11.27 6.24
C ASN A 170 4.67 12.67 5.66
N ALA A 171 5.86 12.97 5.17
CA ALA A 171 6.12 14.18 4.39
C ALA A 171 7.17 13.87 3.32
N GLY A 172 6.95 14.35 2.10
CA GLY A 172 7.89 14.07 1.03
C GLY A 172 7.60 14.77 -0.27
N ALA A 173 8.35 14.36 -1.28
CA ALA A 173 8.23 14.90 -2.63
C ALA A 173 8.43 13.83 -3.68
N ALA A 174 7.81 14.03 -4.83
CA ALA A 174 7.96 13.20 -6.01
C ALA A 174 8.14 14.05 -7.27
N ALA A 175 8.76 13.46 -8.29
CA ALA A 175 8.80 13.94 -9.65
C ALA A 175 7.84 13.07 -10.48
N LEU A 176 6.70 13.64 -10.85
CA LEU A 176 5.67 12.93 -11.61
C LEU A 176 5.89 13.13 -13.12
N GLY A 177 6.02 12.04 -13.86
CA GLY A 177 6.16 12.08 -15.31
C GLY A 177 4.92 12.67 -16.00
N GLN A 178 5.13 13.63 -16.87
CA GLN A 178 4.07 14.34 -17.61
C GLN A 178 4.15 14.03 -19.10
N ARG A 179 3.00 13.94 -19.77
CA ARG A 179 2.94 13.72 -21.23
C ARG A 179 3.03 15.00 -22.04
N ARG A 180 2.38 16.07 -21.61
CA ARG A 180 2.27 17.33 -22.36
C ARG A 180 2.31 18.54 -21.44
N PRO A 181 3.34 19.40 -21.56
CA PRO A 181 4.61 19.12 -22.22
C PRO A 181 5.34 17.98 -21.51
N GLU A 182 6.15 17.24 -22.23
CA GLU A 182 6.95 16.15 -21.68
C GLU A 182 7.90 16.64 -20.59
N GLY A 183 8.14 15.84 -19.57
CA GLY A 183 9.02 16.16 -18.46
C GLY A 183 8.45 15.73 -17.13
N PHE A 184 8.92 16.32 -16.05
CA PHE A 184 8.49 16.02 -14.70
C PHE A 184 7.78 17.21 -14.06
N LEU A 185 6.80 16.90 -13.21
CA LEU A 185 6.11 17.85 -12.34
C LEU A 185 6.49 17.55 -10.89
N PRO A 186 7.06 18.50 -10.15
CA PRO A 186 7.29 18.30 -8.73
C PRO A 186 5.96 18.25 -7.97
N GLN A 187 5.82 17.25 -7.11
CA GLN A 187 4.68 17.08 -6.21
C GLN A 187 5.18 17.03 -4.77
N GLY A 188 4.55 17.78 -3.88
CA GLY A 188 4.72 17.65 -2.44
C GLY A 188 3.58 16.79 -1.87
N VAL A 189 3.90 15.94 -0.89
CA VAL A 189 2.96 15.07 -0.17
C VAL A 189 3.14 15.27 1.32
N ALA A 190 2.02 15.32 2.05
CA ALA A 190 2.01 15.27 3.51
C ALA A 190 0.77 14.51 3.96
N SER A 191 0.91 13.64 4.97
CA SER A 191 -0.23 12.93 5.53
C SER A 191 -0.04 12.64 7.01
N GLY A 192 -1.14 12.38 7.69
CA GLY A 192 -1.14 11.98 9.10
C GLY A 192 -2.28 11.01 9.36
N SER A 193 -1.99 9.91 10.02
CA SER A 193 -2.93 8.87 10.41
C SER A 193 -2.89 8.67 11.92
N LEU A 194 -4.04 8.81 12.55
CA LEU A 194 -4.26 8.53 13.97
C LEU A 194 -4.99 7.21 14.09
N SER A 195 -4.34 6.23 14.71
CA SER A 195 -4.93 4.95 15.03
C SER A 195 -5.22 4.85 16.53
N TRP A 196 -6.36 4.25 16.89
CA TRP A 196 -6.73 3.95 18.27
C TRP A 196 -7.05 2.48 18.44
N ALA A 197 -6.27 1.79 19.24
CA ALA A 197 -6.53 0.42 19.66
C ALA A 197 -7.68 0.40 20.67
N VAL A 198 -8.92 0.25 20.18
CA VAL A 198 -10.14 0.16 21.00
C VAL A 198 -10.14 -1.11 21.84
N THR A 199 -9.59 -2.19 21.29
CA THR A 199 -9.30 -3.46 21.97
C THR A 199 -7.96 -4.00 21.50
N GLU A 200 -7.49 -5.11 22.06
CA GLU A 200 -6.26 -5.78 21.59
C GLU A 200 -6.32 -6.20 20.10
N ARG A 201 -7.53 -6.36 19.55
CA ARG A 201 -7.76 -6.82 18.18
C ARG A 201 -8.37 -5.79 17.26
N LEU A 202 -9.09 -4.80 17.79
CA LEU A 202 -9.82 -3.81 16.99
C LEU A 202 -9.17 -2.44 17.14
N SER A 203 -8.79 -1.86 16.02
CA SER A 203 -8.35 -0.46 15.93
C SER A 203 -9.27 0.33 15.00
N THR A 204 -9.47 1.60 15.34
CA THR A 204 -10.04 2.61 14.44
C THR A 204 -8.93 3.47 13.89
N ILE A 205 -9.07 3.93 12.66
CA ILE A 205 -8.08 4.71 11.94
C ILE A 205 -8.76 5.93 11.34
N THR A 206 -8.13 7.09 11.51
CA THR A 206 -8.57 8.34 10.87
C THR A 206 -7.37 9.02 10.26
N GLU A 207 -7.45 9.36 8.98
CA GLU A 207 -6.35 9.91 8.21
C GLU A 207 -6.74 11.22 7.54
N LEU A 208 -5.76 12.11 7.40
CA LEU A 208 -5.73 13.21 6.44
C LEU A 208 -4.54 13.04 5.51
N PHE A 209 -4.80 13.11 4.22
CA PHE A 209 -3.80 13.01 3.16
C PHE A 209 -3.87 14.24 2.26
N PHE A 210 -2.76 14.93 2.09
CA PHE A 210 -2.59 16.08 1.22
C PHE A 210 -1.54 15.81 0.16
N ALA A 211 -1.84 16.14 -1.09
CA ALA A 211 -0.87 16.22 -2.16
C ALA A 211 -1.06 17.52 -2.94
N THR A 212 0.04 18.10 -3.40
CA THR A 212 -0.05 19.18 -4.38
C THR A 212 -0.58 18.59 -5.70
N LYS A 213 -0.62 19.38 -6.76
CA LYS A 213 -1.17 18.92 -8.03
C LYS A 213 -0.39 17.73 -8.60
N ASP A 214 -1.09 16.83 -9.24
CA ASP A 214 -0.59 15.63 -9.95
C ASP A 214 -0.45 15.87 -11.47
N GLU A 215 -1.19 16.84 -12.01
CA GLU A 215 -1.07 17.32 -13.38
C GLU A 215 -0.90 18.85 -13.38
N ARG A 216 -0.36 19.40 -14.48
CA ARG A 216 -0.03 20.84 -14.57
C ARG A 216 -1.23 21.74 -14.37
N ASP A 217 -2.39 21.32 -14.88
CA ASP A 217 -3.64 22.08 -14.83
C ASP A 217 -4.57 21.63 -13.69
N SER A 218 -4.11 20.67 -12.90
CA SER A 218 -4.81 20.17 -11.73
C SER A 218 -4.61 21.08 -10.50
N ARG A 219 -5.38 20.82 -9.45
CA ARG A 219 -5.27 21.48 -8.14
C ARG A 219 -4.69 20.52 -7.11
N ALA A 220 -4.24 21.06 -5.99
CA ALA A 220 -3.92 20.26 -4.83
C ALA A 220 -5.17 19.51 -4.35
N ASN A 221 -4.97 18.31 -3.79
CA ASN A 221 -6.05 17.53 -3.21
C ASN A 221 -5.83 17.30 -1.72
N LEU A 222 -6.95 17.22 -1.00
CA LEU A 222 -7.01 16.82 0.40
C LEU A 222 -8.05 15.72 0.51
N ARG A 223 -7.66 14.58 1.07
CA ARG A 223 -8.51 13.41 1.30
C ARG A 223 -8.55 13.07 2.77
N THR A 224 -9.63 12.43 3.19
CA THR A 224 -9.73 11.84 4.53
C THR A 224 -10.18 10.40 4.42
N THR A 225 -9.66 9.57 5.31
CA THR A 225 -9.99 8.14 5.44
C THR A 225 -10.50 7.89 6.85
N VAL A 226 -11.54 7.06 6.98
CA VAL A 226 -11.97 6.46 8.24
C VAL A 226 -12.07 4.96 8.03
N ALA A 227 -11.43 4.18 8.89
CA ALA A 227 -11.36 2.74 8.74
C ALA A 227 -11.33 1.99 10.07
N LEU A 228 -11.58 0.70 9.97
CA LEU A 228 -11.44 -0.29 11.02
C LEU A 228 -10.40 -1.32 10.59
N LEU A 229 -9.54 -1.71 11.51
CA LEU A 229 -8.62 -2.83 11.37
C LEU A 229 -8.93 -3.86 12.46
N TYR A 230 -9.13 -5.11 12.07
CA TYR A 230 -9.38 -6.20 13.01
C TYR A 230 -8.33 -7.31 12.85
N LYS A 231 -7.56 -7.58 13.90
CA LYS A 231 -6.57 -8.66 13.95
C LYS A 231 -7.27 -9.99 14.21
N LEU A 232 -7.33 -10.84 13.19
CA LEU A 232 -7.86 -12.20 13.29
C LEU A 232 -6.95 -13.07 14.13
N THR A 233 -5.64 -12.95 13.89
CA THR A 233 -4.54 -13.61 14.60
C THR A 233 -3.36 -12.63 14.73
N PRO A 234 -2.28 -12.95 15.46
CA PRO A 234 -1.07 -12.14 15.41
C PRO A 234 -0.44 -11.96 14.02
N LEU A 235 -0.77 -12.84 13.06
CA LEU A 235 -0.21 -12.85 11.71
C LEU A 235 -1.22 -12.47 10.62
N MET A 236 -2.49 -12.23 10.96
CA MET A 236 -3.54 -11.96 9.98
C MET A 236 -4.45 -10.85 10.47
N ALA A 237 -4.80 -9.94 9.57
CA ALA A 237 -5.77 -8.88 9.83
C ALA A 237 -6.70 -8.67 8.64
N VAL A 238 -7.87 -8.11 8.92
CA VAL A 238 -8.81 -7.60 7.93
C VAL A 238 -9.07 -6.13 8.19
N ASP A 239 -9.33 -5.39 7.14
CA ASP A 239 -9.67 -3.98 7.22
C ASP A 239 -10.91 -3.65 6.38
N ALA A 240 -11.59 -2.58 6.75
CA ALA A 240 -12.66 -1.98 5.96
C ALA A 240 -12.77 -0.50 6.26
N GLY A 241 -13.10 0.31 5.27
CA GLY A 241 -13.23 1.74 5.48
C GLY A 241 -13.80 2.48 4.28
N MET A 242 -13.81 3.80 4.44
CA MET A 242 -14.24 4.73 3.42
C MET A 242 -13.25 5.89 3.34
N ARG A 243 -13.14 6.45 2.14
CA ARG A 243 -12.31 7.62 1.85
C ARG A 243 -13.14 8.63 1.06
N THR A 244 -12.90 9.92 1.28
CA THR A 244 -13.53 11.00 0.52
C THR A 244 -12.54 12.09 0.22
N THR A 245 -12.70 12.75 -0.93
CA THR A 245 -11.95 13.94 -1.29
C THR A 245 -12.66 15.16 -0.71
N LEU A 246 -11.96 15.88 0.16
CA LEU A 246 -12.46 17.12 0.77
C LEU A 246 -12.24 18.34 -0.12
N VAL A 247 -11.10 18.37 -0.83
CA VAL A 247 -10.69 19.48 -1.70
C VAL A 247 -9.93 18.91 -2.90
N GLY A 248 -10.15 19.48 -4.07
CA GLY A 248 -9.41 19.17 -5.30
C GLY A 248 -9.94 17.96 -6.07
N PRO A 249 -9.14 17.43 -7.00
CA PRO A 249 -9.51 16.27 -7.82
C PRO A 249 -9.42 14.97 -7.02
N GLY A 250 -10.27 14.03 -7.36
CA GLY A 250 -10.30 12.69 -6.78
C GLY A 250 -11.71 12.14 -6.70
N PRO A 251 -11.88 10.90 -6.21
CA PRO A 251 -13.19 10.32 -5.98
C PRO A 251 -14.02 11.14 -5.01
N ASP A 252 -15.34 11.29 -5.28
CA ASP A 252 -16.28 11.87 -4.30
C ASP A 252 -16.21 11.05 -3.01
N TRP A 253 -16.18 9.71 -3.18
CA TRP A 253 -15.97 8.77 -2.13
C TRP A 253 -15.46 7.44 -2.68
N SER A 254 -14.79 6.68 -1.84
CA SER A 254 -14.49 5.28 -2.05
C SER A 254 -14.83 4.44 -0.83
N ALA A 255 -15.06 3.15 -1.04
CA ALA A 255 -15.21 2.16 0.02
C ALA A 255 -14.29 0.98 -0.28
N PHE A 256 -13.67 0.45 0.74
CA PHE A 256 -12.72 -0.63 0.57
C PHE A 256 -12.82 -1.68 1.68
N VAL A 257 -12.35 -2.87 1.35
CA VAL A 257 -12.12 -3.96 2.28
C VAL A 257 -10.77 -4.59 1.96
N GLY A 258 -10.09 -5.13 2.98
CA GLY A 258 -8.79 -5.73 2.79
C GLY A 258 -8.48 -6.87 3.72
N PHE A 259 -7.41 -7.56 3.37
CA PHE A 259 -6.83 -8.66 4.13
C PHE A 259 -5.32 -8.55 4.09
N SER A 260 -4.69 -8.78 5.23
CA SER A 260 -3.23 -8.76 5.37
C SER A 260 -2.77 -10.02 6.10
N ALA A 261 -1.65 -10.59 5.66
CA ALA A 261 -1.05 -11.76 6.26
C ALA A 261 0.47 -11.69 6.25
N ARG A 262 1.10 -12.24 7.29
CA ARG A 262 2.56 -12.42 7.42
C ARG A 262 2.93 -13.88 7.25
N PHE A 263 4.04 -14.11 6.56
CA PHE A 263 4.65 -15.41 6.29
C PHE A 263 6.13 -15.33 6.61
N GLY A 264 6.68 -16.40 7.14
CA GLY A 264 8.08 -16.44 7.58
C GLY A 264 8.18 -16.38 9.11
N ARG A 265 9.39 -16.43 9.59
CA ARG A 265 9.72 -16.55 11.01
C ARG A 265 10.84 -15.61 11.38
#